data_2086353055c8fe46153c3f59b294da6a
#
_entry.id   2086353055c8fe46153c3f59b294da6a
#
_cell.length_a   1.000
_cell.length_b   1.000
_cell.length_c   1.000
_cell.angle_alpha   90.00
_cell.angle_beta   90.00
_cell.angle_gamma   90.00
#
_symmetry.space_group_name_H-M   'P 1'
#
loop_
_entity.id
_entity.type
_entity.pdbx_description
1 polymer ?
#
loop_
_entity_poly.entity_id
_entity_poly.type
_entity_poly.pdbx_seq_one_letter_code
_entity_poly.pdbx_strand_id
1 'polypeptide(L)' 'MNKYFMIKQGLVINLDRVCYISYKEDEWKNRYIDFYFSDTDYFRVWDRDVGGNEVVQQMYEQLIQKLGV' A
#
# COMPACT_ATOMS: atom_id res chain seq x y z
N MET A 1 0.41 -20.00 -3.10
CA MET A 1 -0.15 -18.92 -3.92
C MET A 1 0.76 -17.71 -3.83
N ASN A 2 1.01 -17.06 -4.97
CA ASN A 2 1.92 -15.94 -5.01
C ASN A 2 1.20 -14.65 -4.57
N LYS A 3 1.66 -14.05 -3.48
CA LYS A 3 1.08 -12.82 -2.95
C LYS A 3 2.01 -11.63 -3.11
N TYR A 4 2.55 -11.46 -4.29
CA TYR A 4 3.35 -10.29 -4.61
C TYR A 4 2.45 -9.19 -5.18
N PHE A 5 2.76 -7.96 -4.83
CA PHE A 5 2.03 -6.81 -5.31
C PHE A 5 3.00 -5.77 -5.86
N MET A 6 2.81 -5.37 -7.11
CA MET A 6 3.65 -4.35 -7.73
C MET A 6 3.12 -2.98 -7.35
N ILE A 7 3.92 -2.21 -6.62
CA ILE A 7 3.57 -0.85 -6.22
C ILE A 7 3.81 0.11 -7.38
N LYS A 8 4.96 -0.03 -8.02
CA LYS A 8 5.31 0.69 -9.24
C LYS A 8 6.37 -0.12 -9.93
N GLN A 9 6.74 0.27 -11.15
CA GLN A 9 7.74 -0.45 -11.90
C GLN A 9 9.05 -0.52 -11.09
N GLY A 10 9.54 -1.72 -10.90
CA GLY A 10 10.76 -1.97 -10.15
C GLY A 10 10.59 -2.10 -8.64
N LEU A 11 9.34 -1.98 -8.12
CA LEU A 11 9.10 -2.09 -6.69
C LEU A 11 7.94 -3.05 -6.43
N VAL A 12 8.27 -4.23 -5.94
CA VAL A 12 7.32 -5.30 -5.66
C VAL A 12 7.42 -5.65 -4.18
N ILE A 13 6.27 -5.80 -3.53
CA ILE A 13 6.21 -6.13 -2.12
C ILE A 13 5.61 -7.51 -1.95
N ASN A 14 6.15 -8.27 -0.98
CA ASN A 14 5.64 -9.59 -0.63
C ASN A 14 4.58 -9.47 0.45
N LEU A 15 3.31 -9.66 0.07
CA LEU A 15 2.20 -9.49 0.99
C LEU A 15 2.16 -10.53 2.11
N ASP A 16 2.85 -11.66 1.94
CA ASP A 16 2.95 -12.65 3.01
C ASP A 16 3.72 -12.13 4.22
N ARG A 17 4.53 -11.10 4.03
CA ARG A 17 5.31 -10.51 5.11
C ARG A 17 4.64 -9.29 5.73
N VAL A 18 3.49 -8.89 5.20
CA VAL A 18 2.76 -7.72 5.67
C VAL A 18 1.78 -8.12 6.75
N CYS A 19 1.92 -7.54 7.94
CA CYS A 19 1.01 -7.81 9.05
C CYS A 19 -0.32 -7.10 8.85
N TYR A 20 -0.27 -5.85 8.41
CA TYR A 20 -1.48 -5.07 8.12
C TYR A 20 -1.10 -3.87 7.27
N ILE A 21 -2.12 -3.26 6.65
CA ILE A 21 -1.95 -2.04 5.87
C ILE A 21 -2.85 -0.96 6.45
N SER A 22 -2.47 0.29 6.23
CA SER A 22 -3.22 1.46 6.67
C SER A 22 -3.30 2.45 5.52
N TYR A 23 -4.50 2.92 5.20
CA TYR A 23 -4.75 3.89 4.14
C TYR A 23 -5.26 5.15 4.80
N LYS A 24 -4.51 6.25 4.67
CA LYS A 24 -4.82 7.49 5.37
C LYS A 24 -4.58 8.71 4.50
N GLU A 25 -5.06 9.83 4.99
CA GLU A 25 -4.91 11.13 4.36
C GLU A 25 -4.29 12.07 5.38
N ASP A 26 -3.30 12.86 4.96
CA ASP A 26 -2.67 13.83 5.83
C ASP A 26 -3.45 15.16 5.83
N GLU A 27 -2.94 16.17 6.54
CA GLU A 27 -3.62 17.46 6.67
C GLU A 27 -3.65 18.27 5.37
N TRP A 28 -2.80 17.91 4.40
CA TRP A 28 -2.80 18.56 3.07
C TRP A 28 -3.51 17.72 2.01
N LYS A 29 -4.29 16.71 2.45
CA LYS A 29 -5.06 15.83 1.58
C LYS A 29 -4.21 14.95 0.67
N ASN A 30 -2.97 14.74 1.05
CA ASN A 30 -2.13 13.71 0.40
C ASN A 30 -2.49 12.36 1.00
N ARG A 31 -2.68 11.37 0.14
CA ARG A 31 -3.05 10.04 0.59
C ARG A 31 -1.86 9.10 0.55
N TYR A 32 -1.85 8.14 1.45
CA TYR A 32 -0.75 7.19 1.52
C TYR A 32 -1.23 5.86 2.08
N ILE A 33 -0.47 4.81 1.73
CA ILE A 33 -0.66 3.47 2.25
C ILE A 33 0.60 3.09 3.00
N ASP A 34 0.45 2.64 4.24
CA ASP A 34 1.54 2.10 5.04
C ASP A 34 1.42 0.58 5.06
N PHE A 35 2.51 -0.09 4.72
CA PHE A 35 2.61 -1.54 4.79
C PHE A 35 3.43 -1.86 6.02
N TYR A 36 2.80 -2.46 7.03
CA TYR A 36 3.48 -2.76 8.29
C TYR A 36 3.96 -4.20 8.29
N PHE A 37 5.25 -4.37 8.53
CA PHE A 37 5.89 -5.68 8.66
C PHE A 37 6.00 -6.10 10.12
N SER A 38 5.89 -5.15 11.04
CA SER A 38 5.83 -5.32 12.47
C SER A 38 5.18 -4.08 13.06
N ASP A 39 5.09 -3.99 14.38
CA ASP A 39 4.50 -2.81 15.04
C ASP A 39 5.26 -1.53 14.76
N THR A 40 6.57 -1.64 14.52
CA THR A 40 7.44 -0.47 14.38
C THR A 40 8.07 -0.35 13.00
N ASP A 41 7.99 -1.39 12.17
CA ASP A 41 8.66 -1.44 10.89
C ASP A 41 7.63 -1.37 9.76
N TYR A 42 7.69 -0.30 8.96
CA TYR A 42 6.71 -0.09 7.91
C TYR A 42 7.33 0.60 6.70
N PHE A 43 6.63 0.50 5.58
CA PHE A 43 6.99 1.15 4.34
C PHE A 43 5.81 1.98 3.85
N ARG A 44 6.02 3.28 3.63
CA ARG A 44 4.97 4.20 3.22
C ARG A 44 5.04 4.49 1.73
N VAL A 45 3.88 4.40 1.08
CA VAL A 45 3.73 4.74 -0.33
C VAL A 45 2.80 5.94 -0.43
N TRP A 46 3.32 7.05 -0.92
CA TRP A 46 2.55 8.27 -1.11
C TRP A 46 1.84 8.28 -2.46
N ASP A 47 0.77 9.04 -2.56
CA ASP A 47 0.03 9.23 -3.82
C ASP A 47 0.94 9.72 -4.94
N ARG A 48 1.84 10.66 -4.65
CA ARG A 48 2.77 11.20 -5.65
C ARG A 48 3.78 10.17 -6.14
N ASP A 49 4.01 9.12 -5.37
CA ASP A 49 4.94 8.06 -5.77
C ASP A 49 4.37 7.17 -6.86
N VAL A 50 3.05 7.11 -6.98
CA VAL A 50 2.38 6.17 -7.87
C VAL A 50 1.46 6.83 -8.90
N GLY A 51 1.36 8.15 -8.90
CA GLY A 51 0.62 8.86 -9.93
C GLY A 51 -0.64 9.59 -9.49
N GLY A 52 -0.87 9.71 -8.18
CA GLY A 52 -1.95 10.52 -7.65
C GLY A 52 -2.90 9.79 -6.72
N ASN A 53 -3.88 10.54 -6.18
CA ASN A 53 -4.83 10.03 -5.20
C ASN A 53 -5.70 8.90 -5.74
N GLU A 54 -6.12 8.99 -6.99
CA GLU A 54 -6.95 7.95 -7.59
C GLU A 54 -6.19 6.64 -7.72
N VAL A 55 -4.92 6.73 -8.06
CA VAL A 55 -4.08 5.54 -8.22
C VAL A 55 -3.89 4.85 -6.87
N VAL A 56 -3.60 5.63 -5.83
CA VAL A 56 -3.39 5.06 -4.50
C VAL A 56 -4.68 4.45 -3.95
N GLN A 57 -5.82 5.04 -4.26
CA GLN A 57 -7.11 4.48 -3.87
C GLN A 57 -7.39 3.16 -4.56
N GLN A 58 -7.13 3.08 -5.86
CA GLN A 58 -7.29 1.84 -6.62
C GLN A 58 -6.35 0.75 -6.09
N MET A 59 -5.13 1.13 -5.74
CA MET A 59 -4.18 0.19 -5.15
C MET A 59 -4.72 -0.37 -3.83
N TYR A 60 -5.27 0.48 -2.99
CA TYR A 60 -5.85 0.05 -1.72
C TYR A 60 -6.99 -0.94 -1.94
N GLU A 61 -7.88 -0.65 -2.90
CA GLU A 61 -8.99 -1.53 -3.23
C GLU A 61 -8.50 -2.90 -3.71
N GLN A 62 -7.48 -2.92 -4.55
CA GLN A 62 -6.87 -4.16 -5.03
C GLN A 62 -6.22 -4.94 -3.88
N LEU A 63 -5.56 -4.23 -2.98
CA LEU A 63 -4.91 -4.85 -1.81
C LEU A 63 -5.93 -5.52 -0.90
N ILE A 64 -7.06 -4.86 -0.65
CA ILE A 64 -8.13 -5.44 0.16
C ILE A 64 -8.60 -6.75 -0.46
N GLN A 65 -8.80 -6.78 -1.76
CA GLN A 65 -9.24 -7.99 -2.45
C GLN A 65 -8.20 -9.10 -2.34
N LYS A 66 -6.94 -8.78 -2.54
CA LYS A 66 -5.86 -9.77 -2.46
C LYS A 66 -5.70 -10.33 -1.06
N LEU A 67 -5.89 -9.50 -0.05
CA LEU A 67 -5.77 -9.90 1.35
C LEU A 67 -7.01 -10.61 1.88
N GLY A 68 -8.10 -10.57 1.14
CA GLY A 68 -9.32 -11.28 1.51
C GLY A 68 -10.14 -10.62 2.61
N VAL A 69 -10.04 -9.32 2.73
CA VAL A 69 -10.79 -8.58 3.75
C VAL A 69 -11.86 -7.71 3.11
#